data_55199df6ce6c5a2704b1cb19978de1cc
#
_entry.id   55199df6ce6c5a2704b1cb19978de1cc
#
_cell.length_a   1.000
_cell.length_b   1.000
_cell.length_c   1.000
_cell.angle_alpha   90.00
_cell.angle_beta   90.00
_cell.angle_gamma   90.00
#
_symmetry.space_group_name_H-M   'P 1'
#
loop_
_entity.id
_entity.type
_entity.pdbx_description
1 polymer ?
#
loop_
_entity_poly.entity_id
_entity_poly.type
_entity_poly.pdbx_seq_one_letter_code
_entity_poly.pdbx_strand_id
1 'polypeptide(L)'
;MSAASMKGETEGEGEAPGDLEASLLDASRIEDDVQEEEPTAASQAMSAALGHDLTPSQTRFLLTGSFIDILTNISVSFIFPFLPTMLEDAGAGPYQRGLIFAALPFGVLLVSPLIPPFLWRVGTKAVLVSSLMLITACLCLATYAGPPRGGTKLTDQALTRCVTIWVCSRLFMGFAVAGTGVTVLCLMTRHLPRRSHVFANGVLESAIGVGYMIGPAFGGWLFQLFRWSEVPLIVNATATALLVPFVANMRLDEVEDEEEEGADGNAAGQEGGDEKRGTVGMTMRLFARPRFFAAILVLLAVSISFGVFPSTLPPHLQRTLKIGEGSVGSVYAGIAALYAFFTPFVGPLAENGGMTNPLGAMAVFGASLMAVAHLCFGPSPLLPMSFDGPRDWRLWAVDIIGGGVCYGVGSAFGFVPLLPLMQAAVVDMGPKYLEMTAGVSNGVYYFGELAGQLFGAQIVSVLGFPWASTAFGAMLVGSCALFGLVRLVVKPPATVVATLEAERVEYEELLLSRSETPNLEDTEGDNR
;
A
#
# COMPACT_ATOMS: atom_id res chain seq x y z
N MET A 1 -8.70 47.46 -63.74
CA MET A 1 -7.48 47.37 -64.55
C MET A 1 -6.65 46.25 -63.97
N SER A 2 -6.60 45.27 -64.59
CA SER A 2 -5.84 44.44 -65.53
C SER A 2 -5.23 43.28 -64.67
N ALA A 3 -5.67 42.06 -64.76
CA ALA A 3 -5.53 41.05 -65.82
C ALA A 3 -4.06 40.65 -66.10
N ALA A 4 -3.79 39.41 -65.82
CA ALA A 4 -3.06 38.39 -66.58
C ALA A 4 -2.27 37.47 -65.60
N SER A 5 -2.53 36.22 -65.51
CA SER A 5 -2.47 35.10 -66.47
C SER A 5 -1.16 34.31 -66.38
N MET A 6 -1.36 33.05 -66.22
CA MET A 6 -0.71 31.87 -66.83
C MET A 6 0.39 31.10 -66.02
N LYS A 7 0.01 29.86 -65.84
CA LYS A 7 0.68 28.59 -66.29
C LYS A 7 2.07 28.37 -65.72
N GLY A 8 2.31 27.24 -65.24
CA GLY A 8 2.26 25.83 -65.51
C GLY A 8 3.33 25.17 -64.78
N GLU A 9 3.13 24.03 -64.70
CA GLU A 9 3.83 22.77 -64.95
C GLU A 9 4.23 22.00 -63.68
N THR A 10 3.56 20.89 -63.55
CA THR A 10 3.85 19.71 -62.83
C THR A 10 5.18 19.10 -63.27
N GLU A 11 6.13 18.96 -62.38
CA GLU A 11 7.13 17.90 -62.51
C GLU A 11 7.11 17.11 -61.19
N GLY A 12 6.62 15.87 -61.28
CA GLY A 12 6.78 14.87 -60.29
C GLY A 12 8.21 14.33 -60.34
N GLU A 13 9.02 14.61 -59.35
CA GLU A 13 10.24 13.87 -59.13
C GLU A 13 9.87 12.54 -58.46
N GLY A 14 10.02 11.46 -59.25
CA GLY A 14 9.93 10.09 -58.77
C GLY A 14 11.09 9.82 -57.85
N GLU A 15 10.79 9.45 -56.62
CA GLU A 15 11.74 8.86 -55.67
C GLU A 15 12.41 7.63 -56.35
N ALA A 16 13.72 7.61 -56.36
CA ALA A 16 14.49 6.52 -56.91
C ALA A 16 14.33 5.27 -56.05
N PRO A 17 14.22 4.06 -56.64
CA PRO A 17 14.03 2.80 -55.89
C PRO A 17 15.10 2.50 -54.84
N GLY A 18 16.21 3.22 -54.79
CA GLY A 18 17.30 3.05 -53.82
C GLY A 18 17.03 3.63 -52.45
N ASP A 19 16.17 4.64 -52.32
CA ASP A 19 15.91 5.28 -51.02
C ASP A 19 14.92 4.48 -50.16
N LEU A 20 14.04 3.69 -50.81
CA LEU A 20 13.13 2.79 -50.08
C LEU A 20 13.86 1.55 -49.55
N GLU A 21 14.86 1.02 -50.29
CA GLU A 21 15.70 -0.09 -49.80
C GLU A 21 16.64 0.37 -48.69
N ALA A 22 17.13 1.59 -48.71
CA ALA A 22 17.95 2.17 -47.64
C ALA A 22 17.15 2.37 -46.34
N SER A 23 15.89 2.82 -46.44
CA SER A 23 15.01 2.99 -45.28
C SER A 23 14.54 1.67 -44.69
N LEU A 24 14.35 0.62 -45.51
CA LEU A 24 14.02 -0.73 -45.04
C LEU A 24 15.23 -1.45 -44.41
N LEU A 25 16.46 -1.16 -44.90
CA LEU A 25 17.68 -1.69 -44.29
C LEU A 25 18.04 -0.98 -42.98
N ASP A 26 17.69 0.28 -42.80
CA ASP A 26 17.83 0.98 -41.53
C ASP A 26 16.77 0.54 -40.52
N ALA A 27 15.53 0.27 -40.94
CA ALA A 27 14.49 -0.31 -40.08
C ALA A 27 14.86 -1.71 -39.60
N SER A 28 15.44 -2.56 -40.47
CA SER A 28 15.89 -3.89 -40.07
C SER A 28 17.13 -3.85 -39.15
N ARG A 29 17.96 -2.81 -39.25
CA ARG A 29 19.09 -2.60 -38.32
C ARG A 29 18.65 -2.10 -36.95
N ILE A 30 17.52 -1.40 -36.85
CA ILE A 30 16.93 -0.97 -35.56
C ILE A 30 16.26 -2.17 -34.85
N GLU A 31 15.72 -3.13 -35.61
CA GLU A 31 15.17 -4.37 -35.03
C GLU A 31 16.26 -5.34 -34.51
N ASP A 32 17.45 -5.34 -35.10
CA ASP A 32 18.57 -6.22 -34.67
C ASP A 32 19.33 -5.68 -33.43
N ASP A 33 19.20 -4.40 -33.07
CA ASP A 33 19.83 -3.80 -31.87
C ASP A 33 18.95 -3.86 -30.60
N VAL A 34 17.72 -4.35 -30.66
CA VAL A 34 16.96 -4.81 -29.49
C VAL A 34 17.52 -6.17 -29.10
N GLN A 35 18.63 -6.17 -28.35
CA GLN A 35 19.09 -7.36 -27.65
C GLN A 35 17.93 -7.86 -26.79
N GLU A 36 17.28 -8.95 -27.21
CA GLU A 36 16.40 -9.72 -26.35
C GLU A 36 17.23 -10.14 -25.14
N GLU A 37 17.12 -9.39 -24.03
CA GLU A 37 17.72 -9.79 -22.75
C GLU A 37 17.15 -11.18 -22.43
N GLU A 38 18.00 -12.20 -22.35
CA GLU A 38 17.60 -13.55 -21.96
C GLU A 38 16.77 -13.49 -20.66
N PRO A 39 15.61 -14.16 -20.59
CA PRO A 39 14.73 -14.09 -19.44
C PRO A 39 15.46 -14.55 -18.17
N THR A 40 15.59 -13.67 -17.20
CA THR A 40 16.21 -13.99 -15.92
C THR A 40 15.39 -15.04 -15.16
N ALA A 41 16.02 -15.84 -14.29
CA ALA A 41 15.31 -16.83 -13.47
C ALA A 41 14.15 -16.21 -12.66
N ALA A 42 14.26 -14.94 -12.25
CA ALA A 42 13.21 -14.20 -11.59
C ALA A 42 12.04 -13.88 -12.54
N SER A 43 12.32 -13.53 -13.80
CA SER A 43 11.31 -13.28 -14.83
C SER A 43 10.56 -14.57 -15.17
N GLN A 44 11.26 -15.68 -15.31
CA GLN A 44 10.65 -17.00 -15.56
C GLN A 44 9.79 -17.49 -14.39
N ALA A 45 10.26 -17.33 -13.15
CA ALA A 45 9.49 -17.69 -11.96
C ALA A 45 8.23 -16.81 -11.80
N MET A 46 8.34 -15.53 -12.16
CA MET A 46 7.24 -14.57 -12.08
C MET A 46 6.22 -14.79 -13.20
N SER A 47 6.65 -15.08 -14.44
CA SER A 47 5.74 -15.44 -15.53
C SER A 47 5.04 -16.78 -15.29
N ALA A 48 5.73 -17.76 -14.70
CA ALA A 48 5.12 -19.03 -14.29
C ALA A 48 4.06 -18.85 -13.18
N ALA A 49 4.31 -17.94 -12.23
CA ALA A 49 3.36 -17.62 -11.15
C ALA A 49 2.14 -16.84 -11.64
N LEU A 50 2.29 -16.09 -12.73
CA LEU A 50 1.28 -15.18 -13.29
C LEU A 50 0.42 -15.79 -14.39
N GLY A 51 0.91 -16.84 -15.06
CA GLY A 51 0.34 -17.28 -16.33
C GLY A 51 0.42 -16.22 -17.45
N HIS A 52 1.30 -15.20 -17.29
CA HIS A 52 1.53 -14.12 -18.25
C HIS A 52 3.01 -13.78 -18.36
N ASP A 53 3.51 -13.63 -19.59
CA ASP A 53 4.89 -13.25 -19.84
C ASP A 53 5.08 -11.75 -19.55
N LEU A 54 5.84 -11.44 -18.50
CA LEU A 54 6.38 -10.11 -18.26
C LEU A 54 7.75 -10.01 -18.90
N THR A 55 7.99 -8.92 -19.60
CA THR A 55 9.33 -8.65 -20.16
C THR A 55 10.36 -8.49 -19.03
N PRO A 56 11.66 -8.76 -19.27
CA PRO A 56 12.71 -8.57 -18.27
C PRO A 56 12.75 -7.15 -17.70
N SER A 57 12.49 -6.13 -18.52
CA SER A 57 12.39 -4.74 -18.08
C SER A 57 11.22 -4.52 -17.11
N GLN A 58 10.02 -5.02 -17.43
CA GLN A 58 8.84 -4.93 -16.57
C GLN A 58 9.06 -5.62 -15.21
N THR A 59 9.68 -6.80 -15.24
CA THR A 59 10.07 -7.54 -14.03
C THR A 59 11.06 -6.73 -13.18
N ARG A 60 12.05 -6.10 -13.81
CA ARG A 60 13.03 -5.24 -13.14
C ARG A 60 12.37 -4.04 -12.47
N PHE A 61 11.42 -3.37 -13.13
CA PHE A 61 10.65 -2.27 -12.55
C PHE A 61 9.84 -2.72 -11.34
N LEU A 62 9.12 -3.84 -11.44
CA LEU A 62 8.31 -4.40 -10.35
C LEU A 62 9.18 -4.73 -9.13
N LEU A 63 10.31 -5.41 -9.33
CA LEU A 63 11.24 -5.76 -8.25
C LEU A 63 11.85 -4.52 -7.60
N THR A 64 12.21 -3.51 -8.39
CA THR A 64 12.80 -2.27 -7.85
C THR A 64 11.77 -1.46 -7.07
N GLY A 65 10.55 -1.30 -7.59
CA GLY A 65 9.46 -0.65 -6.88
C GLY A 65 9.17 -1.35 -5.56
N SER A 66 9.08 -2.68 -5.57
CA SER A 66 8.89 -3.49 -4.36
C SER A 66 10.03 -3.30 -3.36
N PHE A 67 11.28 -3.23 -3.80
CA PHE A 67 12.42 -3.00 -2.93
C PHE A 67 12.42 -1.61 -2.29
N ILE A 68 12.01 -0.58 -3.04
CA ILE A 68 11.81 0.77 -2.52
C ILE A 68 10.71 0.78 -1.46
N ASP A 69 9.58 0.11 -1.71
CA ASP A 69 8.48 0.01 -0.75
C ASP A 69 8.89 -0.74 0.52
N ILE A 70 9.64 -1.85 0.40
CA ILE A 70 10.19 -2.56 1.56
C ILE A 70 11.02 -1.62 2.43
N LEU A 71 12.02 -0.92 1.87
CA LEU A 71 12.89 -0.02 2.63
C LEU A 71 12.15 1.18 3.21
N THR A 72 11.20 1.74 2.47
CA THR A 72 10.34 2.82 2.95
C THR A 72 9.53 2.38 4.16
N ASN A 73 8.89 1.20 4.09
CA ASN A 73 8.08 0.68 5.18
C ASN A 73 8.90 0.15 6.37
N ILE A 74 10.12 -0.33 6.15
CA ILE A 74 11.09 -0.52 7.24
C ILE A 74 11.32 0.81 7.96
N SER A 75 11.55 1.90 7.22
CA SER A 75 11.81 3.23 7.78
C SER A 75 10.61 3.81 8.55
N VAL A 76 9.40 3.41 8.21
CA VAL A 76 8.18 3.78 8.93
C VAL A 76 8.05 3.02 10.25
N SER A 77 8.29 1.72 10.25
CA SER A 77 7.84 0.79 11.31
C SER A 77 8.91 0.41 12.33
N PHE A 78 10.22 0.56 12.02
CA PHE A 78 11.33 0.09 12.87
C PHE A 78 11.35 0.71 14.28
N ILE A 79 10.73 1.87 14.48
CA ILE A 79 10.66 2.56 15.78
C ILE A 79 9.57 2.02 16.72
N PHE A 80 8.63 1.22 16.21
CA PHE A 80 7.46 0.77 16.98
C PHE A 80 7.81 0.06 18.28
N PRO A 81 8.81 -0.84 18.34
CA PRO A 81 9.08 -1.62 19.54
C PRO A 81 9.67 -0.82 20.71
N PHE A 82 10.37 0.28 20.44
CA PHE A 82 11.16 0.98 21.47
C PHE A 82 10.76 2.43 21.72
N LEU A 83 10.35 3.18 20.68
CA LEU A 83 10.10 4.61 20.81
C LEU A 83 8.97 4.96 21.78
N PRO A 84 7.79 4.28 21.79
CA PRO A 84 6.70 4.63 22.72
C PRO A 84 7.11 4.53 24.18
N THR A 85 7.85 3.48 24.53
CA THR A 85 8.32 3.24 25.91
C THR A 85 9.40 4.24 26.31
N MET A 86 10.38 4.49 25.42
CA MET A 86 11.42 5.49 25.66
C MET A 86 10.85 6.91 25.89
N LEU A 87 9.85 7.30 25.11
CA LEU A 87 9.20 8.60 25.26
C LEU A 87 8.43 8.67 26.59
N GLU A 88 7.79 7.57 26.99
CA GLU A 88 7.10 7.50 28.28
C GLU A 88 8.07 7.58 29.46
N ASP A 89 9.19 6.89 29.41
CA ASP A 89 10.26 6.95 30.41
C ASP A 89 10.88 8.36 30.50
N ALA A 90 10.97 9.05 29.35
CA ALA A 90 11.40 10.45 29.28
C ALA A 90 10.38 11.45 29.85
N GLY A 91 9.13 10.99 30.16
CA GLY A 91 8.06 11.80 30.73
C GLY A 91 7.02 12.27 29.73
N ALA A 92 7.04 11.81 28.49
CA ALA A 92 6.04 12.17 27.49
C ALA A 92 4.66 11.59 27.84
N GLY A 93 3.64 12.45 27.85
CA GLY A 93 2.25 12.07 28.06
C GLY A 93 1.67 11.26 26.88
N PRO A 94 0.50 10.63 27.08
CA PRO A 94 -0.15 9.84 26.02
C PRO A 94 -0.43 10.65 24.76
N TYR A 95 -0.85 11.91 24.90
CA TYR A 95 -1.11 12.81 23.78
C TYR A 95 0.15 13.08 22.95
N GLN A 96 1.28 13.37 23.61
CA GLN A 96 2.54 13.65 22.93
C GLN A 96 3.04 12.42 22.13
N ARG A 97 2.92 11.23 22.72
CA ARG A 97 3.25 9.96 22.05
C ARG A 97 2.35 9.73 20.83
N GLY A 98 1.04 9.85 21.01
CA GLY A 98 0.07 9.72 19.91
C GLY A 98 0.33 10.74 18.79
N LEU A 99 0.66 11.99 19.12
CA LEU A 99 0.95 13.05 18.15
C LEU A 99 2.19 12.74 17.29
N ILE A 100 3.25 12.19 17.89
CA ILE A 100 4.47 11.80 17.14
C ILE A 100 4.14 10.74 16.09
N PHE A 101 3.39 9.70 16.46
CA PHE A 101 3.00 8.66 15.52
C PHE A 101 2.00 9.17 14.48
N ALA A 102 1.01 9.94 14.89
CA ALA A 102 -0.03 10.51 14.02
C ALA A 102 0.51 11.52 12.98
N ALA A 103 1.66 12.14 13.22
CA ALA A 103 2.26 13.11 12.31
C ALA A 103 2.60 12.51 10.93
N LEU A 104 2.99 11.23 10.85
CA LEU A 104 3.31 10.56 9.59
C LEU A 104 2.07 10.37 8.71
N PRO A 105 1.01 9.66 9.13
CA PRO A 105 -0.19 9.50 8.30
C PRO A 105 -0.87 10.84 8.01
N PHE A 106 -0.78 11.83 8.89
CA PHE A 106 -1.22 13.19 8.60
C PHE A 106 -0.43 13.81 7.45
N GLY A 107 0.89 13.65 7.44
CA GLY A 107 1.74 14.10 6.33
C GLY A 107 1.40 13.43 5.02
N VAL A 108 1.22 12.10 5.02
CA VAL A 108 0.79 11.35 3.83
C VAL A 108 -0.55 11.86 3.30
N LEU A 109 -1.54 12.00 4.19
CA LEU A 109 -2.89 12.47 3.83
C LEU A 109 -2.87 13.87 3.20
N LEU A 110 -2.03 14.77 3.75
CA LEU A 110 -1.92 16.15 3.28
C LEU A 110 -1.27 16.26 1.88
N VAL A 111 -0.26 15.43 1.61
CA VAL A 111 0.58 15.60 0.41
C VAL A 111 0.18 14.65 -0.72
N SER A 112 -0.41 13.49 -0.44
CA SER A 112 -0.79 12.51 -1.48
C SER A 112 -1.54 13.11 -2.67
N PRO A 113 -2.54 14.03 -2.51
CA PRO A 113 -3.23 14.63 -3.65
C PRO A 113 -2.34 15.54 -4.50
N LEU A 114 -1.22 16.02 -3.94
CA LEU A 114 -0.31 16.95 -4.62
C LEU A 114 0.78 16.23 -5.40
N ILE A 115 1.02 14.94 -5.15
CA ILE A 115 2.09 14.18 -5.80
C ILE A 115 1.85 14.02 -7.32
N PRO A 116 0.67 13.61 -7.84
CA PRO A 116 0.47 13.44 -9.28
C PRO A 116 0.78 14.70 -10.10
N PRO A 117 0.25 15.90 -9.78
CA PRO A 117 0.59 17.11 -10.52
C PRO A 117 2.08 17.50 -10.36
N PHE A 118 2.73 17.08 -9.28
CA PHE A 118 4.15 17.32 -9.08
C PHE A 118 5.01 16.39 -9.94
N LEU A 119 4.59 15.12 -10.11
CA LEU A 119 5.22 14.15 -11.02
C LEU A 119 5.27 14.67 -12.46
N TRP A 120 4.18 15.27 -12.96
CA TRP A 120 4.12 15.83 -14.32
C TRP A 120 5.07 17.02 -14.54
N ARG A 121 5.42 17.78 -13.48
CA ARG A 121 6.28 18.96 -13.58
C ARG A 121 7.76 18.67 -13.39
N VAL A 122 8.09 17.73 -12.54
CA VAL A 122 9.46 17.51 -12.03
C VAL A 122 10.03 16.18 -12.52
N GLY A 123 9.16 15.29 -13.01
CA GLY A 123 9.52 13.94 -13.45
C GLY A 123 9.57 12.93 -12.31
N THR A 124 9.27 11.69 -12.66
CA THR A 124 9.12 10.54 -11.74
C THR A 124 10.39 10.26 -10.95
N LYS A 125 11.54 10.27 -11.61
CA LYS A 125 12.86 10.02 -11.02
C LYS A 125 13.24 11.05 -9.97
N ALA A 126 13.01 12.33 -10.25
CA ALA A 126 13.36 13.41 -9.34
C ALA A 126 12.49 13.38 -8.07
N VAL A 127 11.19 13.06 -8.19
CA VAL A 127 10.29 12.89 -7.03
C VAL A 127 10.73 11.71 -6.18
N LEU A 128 11.07 10.57 -6.78
CA LEU A 128 11.51 9.38 -6.06
C LEU A 128 12.83 9.63 -5.30
N VAL A 129 13.84 10.19 -5.97
CA VAL A 129 15.14 10.54 -5.37
C VAL A 129 14.96 11.56 -4.25
N SER A 130 14.19 12.63 -4.47
CA SER A 130 13.95 13.65 -3.43
C SER A 130 13.21 13.08 -2.22
N SER A 131 12.26 12.15 -2.43
CA SER A 131 11.55 11.47 -1.35
C SER A 131 12.50 10.59 -0.51
N LEU A 132 13.38 9.81 -1.14
CA LEU A 132 14.37 9.01 -0.43
C LEU A 132 15.39 9.87 0.34
N MET A 133 15.83 10.99 -0.24
CA MET A 133 16.67 11.95 0.44
C MET A 133 15.97 12.57 1.64
N LEU A 134 14.68 12.88 1.52
CA LEU A 134 13.87 13.43 2.61
C LEU A 134 13.67 12.41 3.74
N ILE A 135 13.43 11.12 3.43
CA ILE A 135 13.40 10.04 4.44
C ILE A 135 14.72 10.00 5.21
N THR A 136 15.84 9.99 4.49
CA THR A 136 17.19 9.99 5.09
C THR A 136 17.39 11.20 6.01
N ALA A 137 17.04 12.40 5.54
CA ALA A 137 17.16 13.64 6.34
C ALA A 137 16.28 13.59 7.60
N CYS A 138 15.06 13.07 7.51
CA CYS A 138 14.16 12.89 8.64
C CYS A 138 14.72 11.91 9.68
N LEU A 139 15.32 10.81 9.25
CA LEU A 139 15.97 9.85 10.13
C LEU A 139 17.19 10.46 10.84
N CYS A 140 18.01 11.22 10.12
CA CYS A 140 19.13 11.97 10.72
C CYS A 140 18.65 13.03 11.72
N LEU A 141 17.55 13.74 11.41
CA LEU A 141 16.96 14.72 12.32
C LEU A 141 16.44 14.04 13.61
N ALA A 142 15.77 12.90 13.47
CA ALA A 142 15.30 12.11 14.61
C ALA A 142 16.46 11.60 15.48
N THR A 143 17.61 11.26 14.89
CA THR A 143 18.81 10.85 15.62
C THR A 143 19.32 11.97 16.55
N TYR A 144 19.26 13.23 16.10
CA TYR A 144 19.69 14.37 16.90
C TYR A 144 18.77 14.64 18.11
N ALA A 145 17.51 14.23 18.05
CA ALA A 145 16.51 14.45 19.11
C ALA A 145 16.21 13.19 19.91
N GLY A 146 17.08 12.21 19.90
CA GLY A 146 16.91 10.98 20.70
C GLY A 146 16.67 11.30 22.18
N PRO A 147 15.72 10.63 22.86
CA PRO A 147 15.56 10.76 24.32
C PRO A 147 16.86 10.36 25.02
N PRO A 148 17.16 10.93 26.20
CA PRO A 148 18.42 10.69 26.88
C PRO A 148 18.57 9.23 27.30
N ARG A 149 19.80 8.75 27.30
CA ARG A 149 20.19 7.40 27.70
C ARG A 149 19.84 7.15 29.17
N GLY A 150 19.28 5.98 29.45
CA GLY A 150 19.09 5.53 30.83
C GLY A 150 17.76 5.91 31.51
N GLY A 151 16.71 6.25 30.75
CA GLY A 151 15.36 6.47 31.30
C GLY A 151 15.24 7.69 32.22
N THR A 152 16.15 8.69 32.08
CA THR A 152 16.06 9.92 32.85
C THR A 152 14.93 10.80 32.31
N LYS A 153 14.06 11.26 33.23
CA LYS A 153 13.02 12.23 32.87
C LYS A 153 13.65 13.51 32.35
N LEU A 154 13.16 13.98 31.21
CA LEU A 154 13.55 15.27 30.65
C LEU A 154 12.90 16.41 31.42
N THR A 155 13.54 17.56 31.43
CA THR A 155 12.89 18.81 31.82
C THR A 155 11.81 19.15 30.82
N ASP A 156 10.76 19.89 31.19
CA ASP A 156 9.63 20.23 30.33
C ASP A 156 10.08 20.90 29.02
N GLN A 157 11.09 21.76 29.08
CA GLN A 157 11.63 22.41 27.89
C GLN A 157 12.36 21.42 26.96
N ALA A 158 13.16 20.52 27.52
CA ALA A 158 13.87 19.49 26.75
C ALA A 158 12.90 18.47 26.15
N LEU A 159 11.86 18.08 26.88
CA LEU A 159 10.80 17.20 26.42
C LEU A 159 10.03 17.84 25.25
N THR A 160 9.60 19.10 25.41
CA THR A 160 8.91 19.83 24.33
C THR A 160 9.77 19.89 23.06
N ARG A 161 11.05 20.21 23.20
CA ARG A 161 11.99 20.21 22.06
C ARG A 161 12.11 18.83 21.41
N CYS A 162 12.27 17.77 22.18
CA CYS A 162 12.34 16.40 21.70
C CYS A 162 11.06 16.02 20.92
N VAL A 163 9.90 16.22 21.52
CA VAL A 163 8.59 15.95 20.90
C VAL A 163 8.40 16.74 19.61
N THR A 164 8.74 18.03 19.61
CA THR A 164 8.61 18.88 18.41
C THR A 164 9.48 18.37 17.26
N ILE A 165 10.73 18.01 17.53
CA ILE A 165 11.63 17.50 16.48
C ILE A 165 11.11 16.15 15.95
N TRP A 166 10.63 15.26 16.81
CA TRP A 166 10.04 14.00 16.37
C TRP A 166 8.77 14.21 15.55
N VAL A 167 7.87 15.10 15.95
CA VAL A 167 6.66 15.44 15.20
C VAL A 167 7.02 15.99 13.82
N CYS A 168 7.94 16.95 13.74
CA CYS A 168 8.41 17.49 12.46
C CYS A 168 9.04 16.41 11.58
N SER A 169 9.94 15.59 12.14
CA SER A 169 10.59 14.50 11.43
C SER A 169 9.57 13.53 10.85
N ARG A 170 8.58 13.10 11.64
CA ARG A 170 7.53 12.16 11.20
C ARG A 170 6.58 12.79 10.18
N LEU A 171 6.26 14.09 10.32
CA LEU A 171 5.41 14.81 9.36
C LEU A 171 6.09 14.88 7.97
N PHE A 172 7.34 15.33 7.91
CA PHE A 172 8.08 15.40 6.64
C PHE A 172 8.38 14.01 6.08
N MET A 173 8.59 13.02 6.94
CA MET A 173 8.70 11.62 6.52
C MET A 173 7.40 11.15 5.87
N GLY A 174 6.23 11.57 6.36
CA GLY A 174 4.94 11.29 5.72
C GLY A 174 4.85 11.87 4.30
N PHE A 175 5.39 13.08 4.07
CA PHE A 175 5.48 13.65 2.72
C PHE A 175 6.32 12.79 1.79
N ALA A 176 7.46 12.30 2.30
CA ALA A 176 8.35 11.43 1.53
C ALA A 176 7.73 10.07 1.24
N VAL A 177 7.04 9.46 2.21
CA VAL A 177 6.32 8.18 2.05
C VAL A 177 5.21 8.30 1.00
N ALA A 178 4.45 9.42 1.00
CA ALA A 178 3.49 9.71 -0.06
C ALA A 178 4.18 9.81 -1.42
N GLY A 179 5.33 10.50 -1.47
CA GLY A 179 6.14 10.65 -2.69
C GLY A 179 6.63 9.32 -3.23
N THR A 180 7.17 8.42 -2.41
CA THR A 180 7.61 7.08 -2.85
C THR A 180 6.43 6.23 -3.31
N GLY A 181 5.40 6.05 -2.48
CA GLY A 181 4.29 5.13 -2.75
C GLY A 181 3.49 5.53 -4.00
N VAL A 182 3.10 6.81 -4.14
CA VAL A 182 2.38 7.28 -5.33
C VAL A 182 3.24 7.16 -6.59
N THR A 183 4.54 7.46 -6.49
CA THR A 183 5.45 7.37 -7.64
C THR A 183 5.66 5.93 -8.08
N VAL A 184 5.88 5.00 -7.15
CA VAL A 184 6.01 3.56 -7.46
C VAL A 184 4.73 3.04 -8.12
N LEU A 185 3.56 3.42 -7.60
CA LEU A 185 2.27 3.04 -8.20
C LEU A 185 2.11 3.60 -9.62
N CYS A 186 2.46 4.88 -9.85
CA CYS A 186 2.43 5.49 -11.18
C CYS A 186 3.40 4.80 -12.16
N LEU A 187 4.62 4.47 -11.72
CA LEU A 187 5.56 3.70 -12.53
C LEU A 187 4.99 2.35 -12.94
N MET A 188 4.35 1.63 -12.00
CA MET A 188 3.72 0.35 -12.28
C MET A 188 2.61 0.46 -13.32
N THR A 189 1.72 1.46 -13.18
CA THR A 189 0.61 1.64 -14.11
C THR A 189 1.04 2.04 -15.51
N ARG A 190 2.20 2.71 -15.66
CA ARG A 190 2.76 3.10 -16.95
C ARG A 190 3.50 1.95 -17.67
N HIS A 191 4.30 1.19 -16.93
CA HIS A 191 5.20 0.18 -17.52
C HIS A 191 4.60 -1.23 -17.63
N LEU A 192 3.55 -1.53 -16.87
CA LEU A 192 2.91 -2.84 -16.92
C LEU A 192 1.60 -2.81 -17.72
N PRO A 193 1.30 -3.86 -18.50
CA PRO A 193 0.01 -3.98 -19.20
C PRO A 193 -1.14 -4.04 -18.19
N ARG A 194 -2.29 -3.45 -18.55
CA ARG A 194 -3.48 -3.36 -17.67
C ARG A 194 -3.89 -4.68 -17.02
N ARG A 195 -3.75 -5.80 -17.77
CA ARG A 195 -4.01 -7.16 -17.27
C ARG A 195 -3.15 -7.57 -16.07
N SER A 196 -1.96 -6.97 -15.93
CA SER A 196 -1.02 -7.30 -14.84
C SER A 196 -1.11 -6.35 -13.64
N HIS A 197 -1.95 -5.30 -13.70
CA HIS A 197 -2.03 -4.29 -12.62
C HIS A 197 -2.51 -4.89 -11.29
N VAL A 198 -3.49 -5.80 -11.31
CA VAL A 198 -4.01 -6.44 -10.08
C VAL A 198 -2.91 -7.24 -9.39
N PHE A 199 -2.13 -7.98 -10.17
CA PHE A 199 -1.00 -8.72 -9.64
C PHE A 199 0.13 -7.81 -9.14
N ALA A 200 0.50 -6.80 -9.91
CA ALA A 200 1.53 -5.83 -9.51
C ALA A 200 1.17 -5.15 -8.18
N ASN A 201 -0.10 -4.75 -8.01
CA ASN A 201 -0.60 -4.25 -6.73
C ASN A 201 -0.45 -5.29 -5.61
N GLY A 202 -0.77 -6.56 -5.87
CA GLY A 202 -0.58 -7.64 -4.90
C GLY A 202 0.89 -7.81 -4.47
N VAL A 203 1.83 -7.69 -5.40
CA VAL A 203 3.27 -7.73 -5.13
C VAL A 203 3.70 -6.52 -4.29
N LEU A 204 3.25 -5.30 -4.63
CA LEU A 204 3.55 -4.09 -3.86
C LEU A 204 2.97 -4.16 -2.44
N GLU A 205 1.72 -4.59 -2.27
CA GLU A 205 1.11 -4.80 -0.97
C GLU A 205 1.88 -5.83 -0.12
N SER A 206 2.35 -6.91 -0.77
CA SER A 206 3.22 -7.89 -0.11
C SER A 206 4.56 -7.28 0.30
N ALA A 207 5.15 -6.42 -0.52
CA ALA A 207 6.39 -5.69 -0.23
C ALA A 207 6.21 -4.75 0.96
N ILE A 208 5.09 -4.02 1.03
CA ILE A 208 4.70 -3.20 2.19
C ILE A 208 4.63 -4.07 3.45
N GLY A 209 3.93 -5.22 3.38
CA GLY A 209 3.85 -6.18 4.49
C GLY A 209 5.21 -6.69 4.96
N VAL A 210 6.11 -7.04 4.03
CA VAL A 210 7.49 -7.45 4.31
C VAL A 210 8.27 -6.33 5.00
N GLY A 211 8.13 -5.08 4.56
CA GLY A 211 8.74 -3.91 5.21
C GLY A 211 8.27 -3.72 6.65
N TYR A 212 6.96 -3.82 6.89
CA TYR A 212 6.36 -3.79 8.23
C TYR A 212 6.76 -4.98 9.11
N MET A 213 7.10 -6.12 8.52
CA MET A 213 7.63 -7.28 9.24
C MET A 213 9.08 -7.08 9.68
N ILE A 214 9.94 -6.68 8.75
CA ILE A 214 11.38 -6.54 8.98
C ILE A 214 11.67 -5.34 9.89
N GLY A 215 10.97 -4.22 9.69
CA GLY A 215 11.22 -2.96 10.40
C GLY A 215 11.23 -3.11 11.92
N PRO A 216 10.12 -3.52 12.56
CA PRO A 216 10.07 -3.66 14.01
C PRO A 216 11.01 -4.74 14.55
N ALA A 217 11.18 -5.88 13.85
CA ALA A 217 12.14 -6.90 14.26
C ALA A 217 13.56 -6.33 14.30
N PHE A 218 13.98 -5.71 13.18
CA PHE A 218 15.31 -5.15 13.03
C PHE A 218 15.54 -4.00 14.01
N GLY A 219 14.60 -3.05 14.11
CA GLY A 219 14.70 -1.91 15.01
C GLY A 219 14.73 -2.32 16.49
N GLY A 220 13.86 -3.25 16.89
CA GLY A 220 13.79 -3.75 18.26
C GLY A 220 15.06 -4.51 18.67
N TRP A 221 15.58 -5.41 17.82
CA TRP A 221 16.80 -6.15 18.08
C TRP A 221 18.04 -5.26 18.11
N LEU A 222 18.18 -4.32 17.20
CA LEU A 222 19.28 -3.35 17.23
C LEU A 222 19.23 -2.49 18.49
N PHE A 223 18.04 -2.00 18.84
CA PHE A 223 17.88 -1.22 20.06
C PHE A 223 18.21 -2.04 21.32
N GLN A 224 17.75 -3.28 21.39
CA GLN A 224 18.03 -4.17 22.52
C GLN A 224 19.53 -4.48 22.67
N LEU A 225 20.24 -4.65 21.53
CA LEU A 225 21.67 -4.98 21.51
C LEU A 225 22.53 -3.79 21.96
N PHE A 226 22.27 -2.60 21.40
CA PHE A 226 23.11 -1.44 21.64
C PHE A 226 22.61 -0.52 22.76
N ARG A 227 21.32 -0.60 23.11
CA ARG A 227 20.64 0.28 24.07
C ARG A 227 20.72 1.78 23.72
N TRP A 228 20.98 2.10 22.47
CA TRP A 228 21.06 3.45 21.93
C TRP A 228 20.07 3.62 20.80
N SER A 229 19.15 4.58 20.93
CA SER A 229 18.15 4.86 19.91
C SER A 229 18.75 5.36 18.60
N GLU A 230 19.93 5.97 18.69
CA GLU A 230 20.66 6.50 17.53
C GLU A 230 21.12 5.39 16.58
N VAL A 231 21.44 4.19 17.09
CA VAL A 231 21.98 3.08 16.27
C VAL A 231 20.96 2.60 15.23
N PRO A 232 19.73 2.17 15.61
CA PRO A 232 18.73 1.78 14.60
C PRO A 232 18.40 2.93 13.62
N LEU A 233 18.38 4.19 14.09
CA LEU A 233 18.12 5.34 13.24
C LEU A 233 19.24 5.57 12.20
N ILE A 234 20.52 5.53 12.62
CA ILE A 234 21.67 5.72 11.73
C ILE A 234 21.76 4.57 10.71
N VAL A 235 21.59 3.32 11.15
CA VAL A 235 21.64 2.15 10.27
C VAL A 235 20.55 2.25 9.18
N ASN A 236 19.33 2.62 9.58
CA ASN A 236 18.25 2.79 8.63
C ASN A 236 18.45 4.00 7.70
N ALA A 237 18.93 5.13 8.23
CA ALA A 237 19.29 6.30 7.42
C ALA A 237 20.37 5.96 6.39
N THR A 238 21.37 5.17 6.78
CA THR A 238 22.44 4.73 5.88
C THR A 238 21.90 3.81 4.79
N ALA A 239 21.04 2.85 5.13
CA ALA A 239 20.42 1.96 4.16
C ALA A 239 19.59 2.74 3.13
N THR A 240 18.79 3.71 3.59
CA THR A 240 18.00 4.56 2.69
C THR A 240 18.88 5.48 1.84
N ALA A 241 19.96 6.04 2.42
CA ALA A 241 20.91 6.87 1.68
C ALA A 241 21.64 6.11 0.58
N LEU A 242 21.98 4.83 0.81
CA LEU A 242 22.61 3.96 -0.21
C LEU A 242 21.68 3.63 -1.38
N LEU A 243 20.36 3.68 -1.16
CA LEU A 243 19.38 3.46 -2.22
C LEU A 243 19.30 4.67 -3.18
N VAL A 244 19.59 5.88 -2.70
CA VAL A 244 19.52 7.12 -3.49
C VAL A 244 20.36 7.04 -4.78
N PRO A 245 21.69 6.75 -4.75
CA PRO A 245 22.48 6.66 -5.98
C PRO A 245 22.05 5.50 -6.88
N PHE A 246 21.54 4.41 -6.31
CA PHE A 246 21.00 3.29 -7.10
C PHE A 246 19.80 3.75 -7.94
N VAL A 247 18.80 4.39 -7.31
CA VAL A 247 17.62 4.92 -8.01
C VAL A 247 18.00 6.06 -8.96
N ALA A 248 18.92 6.94 -8.58
CA ALA A 248 19.40 8.04 -9.41
C ALA A 248 20.08 7.57 -10.72
N ASN A 249 20.71 6.39 -10.71
CA ASN A 249 21.35 5.82 -11.90
C ASN A 249 20.44 4.92 -12.73
N MET A 250 19.20 4.66 -12.28
CA MET A 250 18.24 3.92 -13.09
C MET A 250 17.73 4.77 -14.25
N ARG A 251 17.56 4.12 -15.41
CA ARG A 251 16.92 4.72 -16.57
C ARG A 251 15.40 4.51 -16.43
N LEU A 252 14.73 5.48 -15.80
CA LEU A 252 13.28 5.47 -15.57
C LEU A 252 12.52 6.29 -16.62
N ASP A 253 13.23 7.08 -17.42
CA ASP A 253 12.67 8.12 -18.28
C ASP A 253 12.56 7.68 -19.75
N GLU A 254 13.09 6.51 -20.14
CA GLU A 254 13.15 6.05 -21.55
C GLU A 254 11.77 5.69 -22.18
N VAL A 255 10.68 5.72 -21.41
CA VAL A 255 9.31 5.42 -21.89
C VAL A 255 8.42 6.67 -21.93
N GLU A 256 8.89 7.81 -21.43
CA GLU A 256 8.10 9.05 -21.45
C GLU A 256 7.96 9.62 -22.88
N ASP A 257 8.89 9.33 -23.79
CA ASP A 257 8.93 9.90 -25.14
C ASP A 257 8.03 9.16 -26.17
N GLU A 258 7.66 7.88 -25.94
CA GLU A 258 6.85 7.12 -26.89
C GLU A 258 5.33 7.28 -26.73
N GLU A 259 4.84 7.73 -25.55
CA GLU A 259 3.40 7.91 -25.31
C GLU A 259 2.85 9.29 -25.66
N GLU A 260 3.66 10.35 -25.82
CA GLU A 260 3.18 11.66 -26.27
C GLU A 260 2.76 11.64 -27.75
N GLU A 261 3.34 10.81 -28.62
CA GLU A 261 2.96 10.71 -30.03
C GLU A 261 1.72 9.82 -30.29
N GLY A 262 1.35 8.92 -29.37
CA GLY A 262 0.21 7.99 -29.53
C GLY A 262 -1.11 8.43 -28.89
N ALA A 263 -1.10 9.39 -27.98
CA ALA A 263 -2.27 9.73 -27.15
C ALA A 263 -3.25 10.73 -27.79
N ASP A 264 -2.87 11.41 -28.84
CA ASP A 264 -3.70 12.45 -29.47
C ASP A 264 -4.80 11.92 -30.42
N GLY A 265 -4.90 10.59 -30.59
CA GLY A 265 -5.75 10.02 -31.65
C GLY A 265 -7.13 9.50 -31.27
N ASN A 266 -7.39 9.04 -30.03
CA ASN A 266 -8.60 8.23 -29.76
C ASN A 266 -9.41 8.51 -28.49
N ALA A 267 -9.14 9.55 -27.71
CA ALA A 267 -9.89 9.86 -26.48
C ALA A 267 -11.06 10.86 -26.65
N ALA A 268 -11.34 11.34 -27.85
CA ALA A 268 -12.29 12.45 -28.09
C ALA A 268 -13.77 12.04 -28.25
N GLY A 269 -14.16 10.82 -27.91
CA GLY A 269 -15.49 10.27 -28.30
C GLY A 269 -16.59 10.26 -27.25
N GLN A 270 -16.34 10.41 -25.93
CA GLN A 270 -17.40 10.29 -24.90
C GLN A 270 -17.33 11.27 -23.69
N GLU A 271 -16.79 12.44 -23.84
CA GLU A 271 -16.61 13.43 -22.74
C GLU A 271 -17.78 14.43 -22.54
N GLY A 272 -18.98 14.14 -22.94
CA GLY A 272 -20.06 15.14 -23.08
C GLY A 272 -20.85 15.52 -21.82
N GLY A 273 -20.69 14.91 -20.67
CA GLY A 273 -21.63 15.09 -19.54
C GLY A 273 -21.08 15.47 -18.17
N ASP A 274 -19.91 15.05 -17.80
CA ASP A 274 -19.42 15.10 -16.41
C ASP A 274 -18.30 16.14 -16.12
N GLU A 275 -17.75 16.80 -17.12
CA GLU A 275 -16.63 17.74 -16.98
C GLU A 275 -16.97 19.03 -16.19
N LYS A 276 -18.26 19.31 -15.99
CA LYS A 276 -18.73 20.49 -15.22
C LYS A 276 -18.87 20.23 -13.71
N ARG A 277 -18.63 19.02 -13.22
CA ARG A 277 -18.76 18.69 -11.80
C ARG A 277 -17.38 18.45 -11.20
N GLY A 278 -16.92 19.42 -10.37
CA GLY A 278 -15.63 19.29 -9.68
C GLY A 278 -15.52 18.01 -8.84
N THR A 279 -14.31 17.58 -8.56
CA THR A 279 -13.93 16.37 -7.79
C THR A 279 -14.78 16.17 -6.51
N VAL A 280 -15.12 17.25 -5.82
CA VAL A 280 -15.97 17.22 -4.61
C VAL A 280 -17.37 16.67 -4.91
N GLY A 281 -17.98 17.06 -6.03
CA GLY A 281 -19.31 16.58 -6.42
C GLY A 281 -19.31 15.08 -6.75
N MET A 282 -18.24 14.58 -7.35
CA MET A 282 -18.06 13.15 -7.64
C MET A 282 -17.88 12.36 -6.34
N THR A 283 -17.03 12.85 -5.42
CA THR A 283 -16.83 12.23 -4.10
C THR A 283 -18.15 12.13 -3.33
N MET A 284 -18.95 13.18 -3.31
CA MET A 284 -20.26 13.17 -2.64
C MET A 284 -21.20 12.10 -3.20
N ARG A 285 -21.16 11.83 -4.50
CA ARG A 285 -21.96 10.77 -5.14
C ARG A 285 -21.49 9.37 -4.73
N LEU A 286 -20.18 9.15 -4.56
CA LEU A 286 -19.65 7.89 -4.03
C LEU A 286 -20.21 7.65 -2.62
N PHE A 287 -20.11 8.64 -1.74
CA PHE A 287 -20.62 8.54 -0.37
C PHE A 287 -22.17 8.42 -0.30
N ALA A 288 -22.88 8.89 -1.31
CA ALA A 288 -24.34 8.73 -1.39
C ALA A 288 -24.77 7.28 -1.70
N ARG A 289 -23.86 6.40 -2.13
CA ARG A 289 -24.11 4.96 -2.32
C ARG A 289 -24.03 4.21 -0.98
N PRO A 290 -25.12 3.68 -0.41
CA PRO A 290 -25.09 3.09 0.95
C PRO A 290 -24.14 1.90 1.08
N ARG A 291 -24.01 1.07 0.02
CA ARG A 291 -23.09 -0.08 0.01
C ARG A 291 -21.64 0.33 0.01
N PHE A 292 -21.31 1.37 -0.75
CA PHE A 292 -19.98 1.99 -0.76
C PHE A 292 -19.66 2.60 0.62
N PHE A 293 -20.59 3.37 1.16
CA PHE A 293 -20.43 4.00 2.47
C PHE A 293 -20.25 2.97 3.60
N ALA A 294 -21.01 1.87 3.57
CA ALA A 294 -20.86 0.81 4.54
C ALA A 294 -19.48 0.13 4.47
N ALA A 295 -18.95 -0.09 3.26
CA ALA A 295 -17.59 -0.64 3.08
C ALA A 295 -16.51 0.35 3.59
N ILE A 296 -16.68 1.66 3.36
CA ILE A 296 -15.81 2.70 3.94
C ILE A 296 -15.80 2.66 5.47
N LEU A 297 -16.94 2.46 6.11
CA LEU A 297 -16.99 2.38 7.58
C LEU A 297 -16.24 1.16 8.12
N VAL A 298 -16.27 0.03 7.41
CA VAL A 298 -15.43 -1.13 7.77
C VAL A 298 -13.95 -0.79 7.57
N LEU A 299 -13.58 -0.19 6.42
CA LEU A 299 -12.21 0.25 6.17
C LEU A 299 -11.70 1.20 7.25
N LEU A 300 -12.51 2.20 7.61
CA LEU A 300 -12.18 3.16 8.66
C LEU A 300 -11.95 2.46 10.01
N ALA A 301 -12.83 1.54 10.40
CA ALA A 301 -12.70 0.80 11.66
C ALA A 301 -11.44 -0.07 11.68
N VAL A 302 -11.14 -0.78 10.58
CA VAL A 302 -9.93 -1.60 10.43
C VAL A 302 -8.67 -0.72 10.48
N SER A 303 -8.69 0.43 9.82
CA SER A 303 -7.56 1.38 9.80
C SER A 303 -7.31 2.05 11.16
N ILE A 304 -8.38 2.40 11.90
CA ILE A 304 -8.26 2.89 13.29
C ILE A 304 -7.61 1.80 14.15
N SER A 305 -8.09 0.55 14.04
CA SER A 305 -7.52 -0.60 14.75
C SER A 305 -6.02 -0.75 14.47
N PHE A 306 -5.60 -0.61 13.20
CA PHE A 306 -4.20 -0.65 12.81
C PHE A 306 -3.39 0.49 13.44
N GLY A 307 -3.92 1.71 13.42
CA GLY A 307 -3.26 2.90 13.95
C GLY A 307 -3.07 2.90 15.48
N VAL A 308 -3.88 2.16 16.23
CA VAL A 308 -3.79 2.11 17.71
C VAL A 308 -2.50 1.42 18.18
N PHE A 309 -2.08 0.35 17.53
CA PHE A 309 -1.02 -0.53 18.03
C PHE A 309 0.39 0.08 18.09
N PRO A 310 0.88 0.87 17.14
CA PRO A 310 2.23 1.40 17.20
C PRO A 310 2.57 2.16 18.49
N SER A 311 1.59 2.86 19.04
CA SER A 311 1.79 3.67 20.26
C SER A 311 1.39 2.97 21.56
N THR A 312 0.61 1.88 21.53
CA THR A 312 -0.03 1.29 22.73
C THR A 312 0.38 -0.14 23.03
N LEU A 313 0.57 -0.97 21.99
CA LEU A 313 0.91 -2.38 22.17
C LEU A 313 2.32 -2.59 22.77
N PRO A 314 3.39 -1.89 22.36
CA PRO A 314 4.72 -2.09 22.91
C PRO A 314 4.80 -1.82 24.43
N PRO A 315 4.28 -0.71 24.97
CA PRO A 315 4.25 -0.48 26.40
C PRO A 315 3.44 -1.55 27.15
N HIS A 316 2.36 -2.06 26.56
CA HIS A 316 1.57 -3.15 27.16
C HIS A 316 2.40 -4.43 27.27
N LEU A 317 2.97 -4.91 26.18
CA LEU A 317 3.75 -6.15 26.14
C LEU A 317 4.97 -6.07 27.08
N GLN A 318 5.70 -4.96 27.06
CA GLN A 318 6.86 -4.77 27.92
C GLN A 318 6.53 -4.75 29.42
N ARG A 319 5.39 -4.13 29.80
CA ARG A 319 4.98 -4.03 31.22
C ARG A 319 4.28 -5.27 31.73
N THR A 320 3.38 -5.82 30.92
CA THR A 320 2.54 -6.95 31.32
C THR A 320 3.30 -8.27 31.23
N LEU A 321 3.99 -8.53 30.10
CA LEU A 321 4.72 -9.76 29.87
C LEU A 321 6.20 -9.68 30.22
N LYS A 322 6.71 -8.49 30.56
CA LYS A 322 8.13 -8.23 30.89
C LYS A 322 9.11 -8.67 29.80
N ILE A 323 8.71 -8.53 28.54
CA ILE A 323 9.56 -8.86 27.39
C ILE A 323 10.36 -7.64 26.93
N GLY A 324 11.53 -7.89 26.33
CA GLY A 324 12.39 -6.83 25.79
C GLY A 324 11.92 -6.33 24.43
N GLU A 325 12.51 -5.23 23.98
CA GLU A 325 12.16 -4.52 22.74
C GLU A 325 12.34 -5.41 21.49
N GLY A 326 13.38 -6.24 21.46
CA GLY A 326 13.59 -7.21 20.38
C GLY A 326 12.48 -8.26 20.30
N SER A 327 11.98 -8.75 21.44
CA SER A 327 10.85 -9.69 21.49
C SER A 327 9.55 -9.00 21.03
N VAL A 328 9.32 -7.75 21.42
CA VAL A 328 8.20 -6.94 20.92
C VAL A 328 8.29 -6.79 19.40
N GLY A 329 9.48 -6.48 18.87
CA GLY A 329 9.73 -6.43 17.45
C GLY A 329 9.40 -7.75 16.73
N SER A 330 9.75 -8.90 17.36
CA SER A 330 9.42 -10.23 16.82
C SER A 330 7.91 -10.52 16.79
N VAL A 331 7.14 -10.01 17.77
CA VAL A 331 5.67 -10.11 17.76
C VAL A 331 5.09 -9.35 16.56
N TYR A 332 5.53 -8.12 16.31
CA TYR A 332 5.13 -7.35 15.13
C TYR A 332 5.52 -8.06 13.83
N ALA A 333 6.74 -8.61 13.77
CA ALA A 333 7.19 -9.39 12.64
C ALA A 333 6.31 -10.62 12.38
N GLY A 334 5.90 -11.32 13.44
CA GLY A 334 4.99 -12.47 13.33
C GLY A 334 3.61 -12.07 12.80
N ILE A 335 3.04 -10.96 13.29
CA ILE A 335 1.76 -10.41 12.79
C ILE A 335 1.86 -10.07 11.30
N ALA A 336 2.91 -9.35 10.92
CA ALA A 336 3.09 -8.91 9.53
C ALA A 336 3.44 -10.09 8.60
N ALA A 337 4.16 -11.11 9.09
CA ALA A 337 4.43 -12.34 8.33
C ALA A 337 3.13 -13.11 8.01
N LEU A 338 2.21 -13.20 8.98
CA LEU A 338 0.90 -13.81 8.75
C LEU A 338 0.08 -13.00 7.74
N TYR A 339 0.09 -11.67 7.86
CA TYR A 339 -0.52 -10.79 6.87
C TYR A 339 0.02 -11.05 5.46
N ALA A 340 1.33 -10.97 5.29
CA ALA A 340 1.99 -11.17 4.00
C ALA A 340 1.76 -12.57 3.42
N PHE A 341 1.72 -13.60 4.28
CA PHE A 341 1.46 -14.98 3.88
C PHE A 341 0.03 -15.18 3.37
N PHE A 342 -0.98 -14.62 4.06
CA PHE A 342 -2.39 -14.83 3.70
C PHE A 342 -2.89 -13.90 2.61
N THR A 343 -2.27 -12.74 2.38
CA THR A 343 -2.68 -11.76 1.35
C THR A 343 -2.82 -12.35 -0.05
N PRO A 344 -1.87 -13.15 -0.60
CA PRO A 344 -1.99 -13.72 -1.94
C PRO A 344 -3.16 -14.71 -2.12
N PHE A 345 -3.67 -15.27 -1.03
CA PHE A 345 -4.78 -16.24 -1.10
C PHE A 345 -6.15 -15.58 -1.17
N VAL A 346 -6.27 -14.27 -0.87
CA VAL A 346 -7.56 -13.58 -0.82
C VAL A 346 -8.22 -13.51 -2.20
N GLY A 347 -7.46 -13.20 -3.27
CA GLY A 347 -7.97 -13.16 -4.64
C GLY A 347 -8.52 -14.50 -5.12
N PRO A 348 -7.70 -15.56 -5.17
CA PRO A 348 -8.14 -16.89 -5.59
C PRO A 348 -9.32 -17.46 -4.78
N LEU A 349 -9.38 -17.19 -3.48
CA LEU A 349 -10.51 -17.59 -2.64
C LEU A 349 -11.78 -16.81 -2.98
N ALA A 350 -11.66 -15.54 -3.39
CA ALA A 350 -12.78 -14.73 -3.83
C ALA A 350 -13.37 -15.26 -5.16
N GLU A 351 -12.53 -15.68 -6.08
CA GLU A 351 -12.93 -16.18 -7.40
C GLU A 351 -13.54 -17.59 -7.33
N ASN A 352 -12.92 -18.50 -6.56
CA ASN A 352 -13.28 -19.92 -6.53
C ASN A 352 -14.31 -20.30 -5.44
N GLY A 353 -14.67 -19.36 -4.56
CA GLY A 353 -15.43 -19.64 -3.34
C GLY A 353 -16.91 -19.99 -3.52
N GLY A 354 -17.49 -19.92 -4.74
CA GLY A 354 -18.90 -20.25 -5.00
C GLY A 354 -19.93 -19.42 -4.23
N MET A 355 -19.50 -18.43 -3.45
CA MET A 355 -20.34 -17.55 -2.65
C MET A 355 -20.90 -16.42 -3.50
N THR A 356 -22.15 -16.03 -3.27
CA THR A 356 -22.81 -14.91 -3.97
C THR A 356 -22.17 -13.55 -3.70
N ASN A 357 -21.27 -13.46 -2.73
CA ASN A 357 -20.53 -12.23 -2.38
C ASN A 357 -19.28 -12.55 -1.56
N PRO A 358 -18.26 -13.11 -2.17
CA PRO A 358 -17.07 -13.56 -1.46
C PRO A 358 -16.31 -12.40 -0.79
N LEU A 359 -16.09 -11.29 -1.48
CA LEU A 359 -15.33 -10.13 -0.98
C LEU A 359 -15.93 -9.56 0.32
N GLY A 360 -17.27 -9.40 0.37
CA GLY A 360 -17.93 -8.89 1.57
C GLY A 360 -17.92 -9.87 2.74
N ALA A 361 -18.03 -11.17 2.47
CA ALA A 361 -17.92 -12.20 3.51
C ALA A 361 -16.49 -12.24 4.08
N MET A 362 -15.48 -12.16 3.22
CA MET A 362 -14.06 -12.09 3.62
C MET A 362 -13.76 -10.84 4.45
N ALA A 363 -14.22 -9.67 4.04
CA ALA A 363 -14.03 -8.43 4.80
C ALA A 363 -14.64 -8.52 6.21
N VAL A 364 -15.86 -9.06 6.33
CA VAL A 364 -16.53 -9.29 7.64
C VAL A 364 -15.77 -10.34 8.45
N PHE A 365 -15.33 -11.43 7.84
CA PHE A 365 -14.53 -12.46 8.51
C PHE A 365 -13.23 -11.87 9.06
N GLY A 366 -12.47 -11.13 8.22
CA GLY A 366 -11.22 -10.50 8.61
C GLY A 366 -11.39 -9.51 9.76
N ALA A 367 -12.35 -8.57 9.62
CA ALA A 367 -12.63 -7.59 10.68
C ALA A 367 -13.15 -8.24 11.97
N SER A 368 -13.91 -9.33 11.88
CA SER A 368 -14.34 -10.11 13.05
C SER A 368 -13.16 -10.81 13.74
N LEU A 369 -12.23 -11.36 12.95
CA LEU A 369 -11.02 -11.97 13.48
C LEU A 369 -10.11 -10.93 14.16
N MET A 370 -9.98 -9.72 13.59
CA MET A 370 -9.31 -8.60 14.25
C MET A 370 -10.02 -8.19 15.55
N ALA A 371 -11.35 -8.25 15.61
CA ALA A 371 -12.09 -7.98 16.84
C ALA A 371 -11.77 -9.04 17.91
N VAL A 372 -11.67 -10.32 17.55
CA VAL A 372 -11.20 -11.40 18.45
C VAL A 372 -9.78 -11.12 18.91
N ALA A 373 -8.89 -10.69 18.01
CA ALA A 373 -7.53 -10.31 18.38
C ALA A 373 -7.50 -9.20 19.45
N HIS A 374 -8.35 -8.21 19.32
CA HIS A 374 -8.50 -7.14 20.32
C HIS A 374 -9.02 -7.64 21.69
N LEU A 375 -9.80 -8.73 21.73
CA LEU A 375 -10.19 -9.37 22.99
C LEU A 375 -9.02 -10.17 23.61
N CYS A 376 -8.11 -10.67 22.79
CA CYS A 376 -6.95 -11.43 23.22
C CYS A 376 -5.79 -10.54 23.67
N PHE A 377 -5.49 -9.45 22.92
CA PHE A 377 -4.47 -8.49 23.32
C PHE A 377 -4.85 -7.77 24.61
N GLY A 378 -4.03 -8.00 25.68
CA GLY A 378 -4.35 -7.57 27.03
C GLY A 378 -5.67 -8.16 27.47
N PRO A 379 -5.76 -9.46 27.69
CA PRO A 379 -7.01 -10.23 27.77
C PRO A 379 -8.19 -9.44 28.31
N SER A 380 -9.26 -9.36 27.51
CA SER A 380 -10.43 -8.56 27.83
C SER A 380 -10.99 -8.93 29.22
N PRO A 381 -11.36 -7.94 30.04
CA PRO A 381 -12.03 -8.19 31.31
C PRO A 381 -13.38 -8.91 31.17
N LEU A 382 -13.93 -8.99 29.96
CA LEU A 382 -15.13 -9.77 29.66
C LEU A 382 -14.86 -11.28 29.57
N LEU A 383 -13.61 -11.68 29.39
CA LEU A 383 -13.24 -13.09 29.36
C LEU A 383 -13.13 -13.62 30.80
N PRO A 384 -13.75 -14.76 31.14
CA PRO A 384 -13.69 -15.35 32.46
C PRO A 384 -12.33 -16.04 32.69
N MET A 385 -11.22 -15.32 32.54
CA MET A 385 -9.86 -15.81 32.66
C MET A 385 -9.13 -15.07 33.79
N SER A 386 -8.44 -15.80 34.65
CA SER A 386 -7.50 -15.26 35.62
C SER A 386 -6.10 -15.80 35.32
N PHE A 387 -5.09 -14.94 35.44
CA PHE A 387 -3.70 -15.26 35.14
C PHE A 387 -2.82 -15.05 36.37
N ASP A 388 -1.87 -15.96 36.59
CA ASP A 388 -1.01 -15.98 37.80
C ASP A 388 0.19 -15.01 37.68
N GLY A 389 0.13 -14.05 36.76
CA GLY A 389 1.14 -13.01 36.55
C GLY A 389 1.90 -13.12 35.23
N PRO A 390 3.01 -12.36 35.09
CA PRO A 390 3.71 -12.20 33.80
C PRO A 390 4.32 -13.48 33.21
N ARG A 391 4.54 -14.51 34.05
CA ARG A 391 5.12 -15.80 33.63
C ARG A 391 4.08 -16.87 33.34
N ASP A 392 2.79 -16.56 33.45
CA ASP A 392 1.71 -17.50 33.09
C ASP A 392 1.74 -17.75 31.60
N TRP A 393 2.01 -19.00 31.19
CA TRP A 393 2.05 -19.37 29.78
C TRP A 393 0.70 -19.16 29.06
N ARG A 394 -0.42 -19.24 29.81
CA ARG A 394 -1.77 -18.99 29.29
C ARG A 394 -1.94 -17.53 28.86
N LEU A 395 -1.39 -16.60 29.67
CA LEU A 395 -1.38 -15.18 29.32
C LEU A 395 -0.59 -14.93 28.00
N TRP A 396 0.58 -15.56 27.87
CA TRP A 396 1.38 -15.49 26.65
C TRP A 396 0.66 -16.10 25.44
N ALA A 397 0.00 -17.26 25.64
CA ALA A 397 -0.74 -17.92 24.57
C ALA A 397 -1.93 -17.08 24.10
N VAL A 398 -2.66 -16.45 24.99
CA VAL A 398 -3.80 -15.60 24.63
C VAL A 398 -3.33 -14.28 24.02
N ASP A 399 -2.41 -13.56 24.68
CA ASP A 399 -2.00 -12.21 24.30
C ASP A 399 -1.17 -12.24 22.98
N ILE A 400 -0.11 -13.05 22.89
CA ILE A 400 0.79 -13.07 21.74
C ILE A 400 0.29 -14.00 20.63
N ILE A 401 -0.01 -15.28 20.97
CA ILE A 401 -0.39 -16.24 19.92
C ILE A 401 -1.82 -15.97 19.47
N GLY A 402 -2.78 -15.93 20.39
CA GLY A 402 -4.18 -15.67 20.06
C GLY A 402 -4.37 -14.30 19.41
N GLY A 403 -3.87 -13.24 20.06
CA GLY A 403 -3.94 -11.89 19.55
C GLY A 403 -3.18 -11.71 18.24
N GLY A 404 -1.91 -12.15 18.19
CA GLY A 404 -1.04 -11.98 17.02
C GLY A 404 -1.53 -12.75 15.79
N VAL A 405 -1.92 -14.02 15.94
CA VAL A 405 -2.42 -14.83 14.83
C VAL A 405 -3.75 -14.30 14.31
N CYS A 406 -4.70 -14.03 15.20
CA CYS A 406 -6.00 -13.48 14.80
C CYS A 406 -5.86 -12.11 14.14
N TYR A 407 -4.93 -11.27 14.61
CA TYR A 407 -4.71 -9.96 14.01
C TYR A 407 -4.03 -10.05 12.65
N GLY A 408 -2.98 -10.84 12.51
CA GLY A 408 -2.24 -10.99 11.24
C GLY A 408 -3.11 -11.58 10.14
N VAL A 409 -3.80 -12.69 10.41
CA VAL A 409 -4.74 -13.31 9.46
C VAL A 409 -5.94 -12.39 9.21
N GLY A 410 -6.50 -11.83 10.29
CA GLY A 410 -7.65 -10.91 10.20
C GLY A 410 -7.35 -9.67 9.37
N SER A 411 -6.15 -9.13 9.43
CA SER A 411 -5.74 -7.97 8.62
C SER A 411 -5.73 -8.29 7.12
N ALA A 412 -5.22 -9.45 6.69
CA ALA A 412 -5.23 -9.86 5.29
C ALA A 412 -6.65 -9.93 4.73
N PHE A 413 -7.54 -10.63 5.42
CA PHE A 413 -8.95 -10.75 5.00
C PHE A 413 -9.76 -9.48 5.26
N GLY A 414 -9.33 -8.61 6.17
CA GLY A 414 -10.00 -7.36 6.50
C GLY A 414 -9.69 -6.20 5.57
N PHE A 415 -8.43 -6.07 5.09
CA PHE A 415 -8.01 -4.98 4.22
C PHE A 415 -8.17 -5.30 2.74
N VAL A 416 -7.59 -6.43 2.28
CA VAL A 416 -7.42 -6.73 0.85
C VAL A 416 -8.74 -6.72 0.06
N PRO A 417 -9.85 -7.31 0.53
CA PRO A 417 -11.08 -7.35 -0.25
C PRO A 417 -11.87 -6.03 -0.24
N LEU A 418 -11.50 -5.03 0.59
CA LEU A 418 -12.30 -3.81 0.74
C LEU A 418 -12.25 -2.92 -0.50
N LEU A 419 -11.08 -2.73 -1.12
CA LEU A 419 -10.98 -1.91 -2.33
C LEU A 419 -11.76 -2.51 -3.51
N PRO A 420 -11.59 -3.78 -3.89
CA PRO A 420 -12.44 -4.41 -4.91
C PRO A 420 -13.94 -4.37 -4.57
N LEU A 421 -14.28 -4.54 -3.29
CA LEU A 421 -15.66 -4.46 -2.81
C LEU A 421 -16.29 -3.06 -3.01
N MET A 422 -15.51 -2.02 -2.79
CA MET A 422 -15.93 -0.63 -3.01
C MET A 422 -16.04 -0.31 -4.50
N GLN A 423 -15.10 -0.79 -5.32
CA GLN A 423 -15.13 -0.66 -6.78
C GLN A 423 -16.36 -1.36 -7.36
N ALA A 424 -16.67 -2.59 -6.92
CA ALA A 424 -17.87 -3.30 -7.33
C ALA A 424 -19.19 -2.57 -6.96
N ALA A 425 -19.20 -1.73 -5.92
CA ALA A 425 -20.38 -0.96 -5.54
C ALA A 425 -20.66 0.25 -6.45
N VAL A 426 -19.70 0.62 -7.32
CA VAL A 426 -19.73 1.81 -8.17
C VAL A 426 -19.35 1.53 -9.63
N VAL A 427 -19.24 0.27 -10.01
CA VAL A 427 -18.78 -0.16 -11.36
C VAL A 427 -19.65 0.44 -12.47
N ASP A 428 -20.96 0.64 -12.23
CA ASP A 428 -21.92 1.26 -13.15
C ASP A 428 -21.72 2.78 -13.35
N MET A 429 -20.86 3.42 -12.56
CA MET A 429 -20.63 4.88 -12.65
C MET A 429 -19.52 5.26 -13.64
N GLY A 430 -18.76 4.27 -14.12
CA GLY A 430 -17.70 4.45 -15.11
C GLY A 430 -16.28 4.54 -14.54
N PRO A 431 -15.25 4.48 -15.39
CA PRO A 431 -13.86 4.30 -15.00
C PRO A 431 -13.31 5.42 -14.10
N LYS A 432 -13.69 6.67 -14.32
CA LYS A 432 -13.29 7.81 -13.47
C LYS A 432 -13.68 7.61 -11.99
N TYR A 433 -14.83 6.98 -11.72
CA TYR A 433 -15.28 6.68 -10.36
C TYR A 433 -14.52 5.50 -9.74
N LEU A 434 -14.09 4.53 -10.55
CA LEU A 434 -13.25 3.41 -10.09
C LEU A 434 -11.88 3.92 -9.61
N GLU A 435 -11.24 4.79 -10.39
CA GLU A 435 -9.98 5.43 -10.02
C GLU A 435 -10.13 6.29 -8.75
N MET A 436 -11.20 7.09 -8.68
CA MET A 436 -11.50 7.91 -7.52
C MET A 436 -11.74 7.07 -6.26
N THR A 437 -12.32 5.88 -6.40
CA THR A 437 -12.52 4.94 -5.28
C THR A 437 -11.20 4.55 -4.64
N ALA A 438 -10.15 4.29 -5.42
CA ALA A 438 -8.83 3.98 -4.88
C ALA A 438 -8.24 5.15 -4.09
N GLY A 439 -8.37 6.39 -4.60
CA GLY A 439 -7.93 7.60 -3.89
C GLY A 439 -8.69 7.83 -2.57
N VAL A 440 -10.02 7.64 -2.59
CA VAL A 440 -10.87 7.77 -1.40
C VAL A 440 -10.53 6.69 -0.38
N SER A 441 -10.33 5.44 -0.82
CA SER A 441 -9.94 4.32 0.03
C SER A 441 -8.63 4.60 0.76
N ASN A 442 -7.61 5.03 0.03
CA ASN A 442 -6.32 5.39 0.58
C ASN A 442 -6.42 6.57 1.58
N GLY A 443 -7.21 7.59 1.27
CA GLY A 443 -7.49 8.71 2.17
C GLY A 443 -8.18 8.26 3.47
N VAL A 444 -9.16 7.37 3.39
CA VAL A 444 -9.85 6.80 4.57
C VAL A 444 -8.89 5.93 5.39
N TYR A 445 -8.02 5.15 4.75
CA TYR A 445 -6.99 4.37 5.42
C TYR A 445 -6.09 5.25 6.28
N TYR A 446 -5.44 6.27 5.69
CA TYR A 446 -4.54 7.15 6.44
C TYR A 446 -5.27 8.02 7.48
N PHE A 447 -6.53 8.40 7.21
CA PHE A 447 -7.35 9.10 8.21
C PHE A 447 -7.67 8.19 9.41
N GLY A 448 -8.00 6.93 9.17
CA GLY A 448 -8.22 5.93 10.24
C GLY A 448 -6.94 5.68 11.06
N GLU A 449 -5.81 5.50 10.38
CA GLU A 449 -4.51 5.33 11.01
C GLU A 449 -4.14 6.55 11.88
N LEU A 450 -4.32 7.76 11.35
CA LEU A 450 -4.15 9.02 12.08
C LEU A 450 -5.00 9.06 13.35
N ALA A 451 -6.29 8.76 13.22
CA ALA A 451 -7.22 8.77 14.35
C ALA A 451 -6.84 7.72 15.41
N GLY A 452 -6.48 6.51 14.98
CA GLY A 452 -6.02 5.44 15.87
C GLY A 452 -4.76 5.81 16.65
N GLN A 453 -3.77 6.38 15.99
CA GLN A 453 -2.52 6.81 16.61
C GLN A 453 -2.72 8.01 17.56
N LEU A 454 -3.53 8.99 17.16
CA LEU A 454 -3.74 10.20 17.96
C LEU A 454 -4.58 9.92 19.22
N PHE A 455 -5.67 9.17 19.09
CA PHE A 455 -6.61 8.94 20.18
C PHE A 455 -6.37 7.63 20.94
N GLY A 456 -5.74 6.64 20.33
CA GLY A 456 -5.52 5.32 20.91
C GLY A 456 -4.77 5.37 22.25
N ALA A 457 -3.65 6.08 22.30
CA ALA A 457 -2.85 6.22 23.52
C ALA A 457 -3.62 6.93 24.66
N GLN A 458 -4.51 7.87 24.33
CA GLN A 458 -5.35 8.60 25.30
C GLN A 458 -6.45 7.71 25.85
N ILE A 459 -7.13 6.96 24.96
CA ILE A 459 -8.17 6.00 25.36
C ILE A 459 -7.57 4.94 26.29
N VAL A 460 -6.37 4.43 25.94
CA VAL A 460 -5.63 3.49 26.80
C VAL A 460 -5.26 4.11 28.14
N SER A 461 -4.89 5.37 28.20
CA SER A 461 -4.54 6.03 29.47
C SER A 461 -5.72 6.22 30.42
N VAL A 462 -6.93 6.33 29.88
CA VAL A 462 -8.17 6.51 30.67
C VAL A 462 -8.79 5.18 31.07
N LEU A 463 -8.89 4.23 30.12
CA LEU A 463 -9.60 2.97 30.32
C LEU A 463 -8.67 1.81 30.76
N GLY A 464 -7.35 1.99 30.60
CA GLY A 464 -6.40 0.88 30.62
C GLY A 464 -6.42 0.09 29.32
N PHE A 465 -5.29 -0.60 29.00
CA PHE A 465 -5.12 -1.32 27.73
C PHE A 465 -6.20 -2.40 27.48
N PRO A 466 -6.57 -3.27 28.46
CA PRO A 466 -7.57 -4.33 28.24
C PRO A 466 -8.96 -3.79 27.84
N TRP A 467 -9.45 -2.75 28.54
CA TRP A 467 -10.74 -2.13 28.20
C TRP A 467 -10.70 -1.34 26.91
N ALA A 468 -9.62 -0.61 26.65
CA ALA A 468 -9.43 0.11 25.39
C ALA A 468 -9.40 -0.85 24.20
N SER A 469 -8.63 -1.93 24.28
CA SER A 469 -8.59 -2.96 23.25
C SER A 469 -9.97 -3.59 23.02
N THR A 470 -10.71 -3.90 24.09
CA THR A 470 -12.10 -4.40 24.02
C THR A 470 -13.01 -3.43 23.28
N ALA A 471 -12.89 -2.11 23.54
CA ALA A 471 -13.68 -1.08 22.86
C ALA A 471 -13.37 -0.99 21.36
N PHE A 472 -12.10 -1.13 20.96
CA PHE A 472 -11.73 -1.21 19.54
C PHE A 472 -12.26 -2.48 18.87
N GLY A 473 -12.25 -3.62 19.57
CA GLY A 473 -12.91 -4.84 19.11
C GLY A 473 -14.41 -4.65 18.91
N ALA A 474 -15.10 -3.99 19.84
CA ALA A 474 -16.52 -3.69 19.71
C ALA A 474 -16.81 -2.74 18.53
N MET A 475 -15.95 -1.77 18.27
CA MET A 475 -16.05 -0.89 17.08
C MET A 475 -16.00 -1.69 15.78
N LEU A 476 -15.07 -2.66 15.67
CA LEU A 476 -14.98 -3.56 14.51
C LEU A 476 -16.25 -4.39 14.33
N VAL A 477 -16.77 -5.01 15.40
CA VAL A 477 -18.03 -5.77 15.36
C VAL A 477 -19.19 -4.87 14.95
N GLY A 478 -19.28 -3.65 15.48
CA GLY A 478 -20.31 -2.68 15.13
C GLY A 478 -20.27 -2.29 13.65
N SER A 479 -19.08 -2.08 13.09
CA SER A 479 -18.91 -1.77 11.67
C SER A 479 -19.33 -2.95 10.76
N CYS A 480 -19.00 -4.18 11.15
CA CYS A 480 -19.44 -5.40 10.45
C CYS A 480 -20.95 -5.58 10.52
N ALA A 481 -21.57 -5.35 11.68
CA ALA A 481 -23.01 -5.45 11.86
C ALA A 481 -23.75 -4.43 10.98
N LEU A 482 -23.27 -3.18 10.96
CA LEU A 482 -23.82 -2.13 10.10
C LEU A 482 -23.66 -2.47 8.62
N PHE A 483 -22.50 -2.96 8.21
CA PHE A 483 -22.26 -3.42 6.85
C PHE A 483 -23.22 -4.54 6.44
N GLY A 484 -23.40 -5.55 7.30
CA GLY A 484 -24.35 -6.65 7.08
C GLY A 484 -25.80 -6.14 6.97
N LEU A 485 -26.21 -5.24 7.86
CA LEU A 485 -27.55 -4.64 7.85
C LEU A 485 -27.81 -3.86 6.54
N VAL A 486 -26.87 -3.02 6.13
CA VAL A 486 -27.00 -2.28 4.86
C VAL A 486 -27.14 -3.24 3.67
N ARG A 487 -26.41 -4.33 3.66
CA ARG A 487 -26.50 -5.35 2.59
C ARG A 487 -27.83 -6.09 2.56
N LEU A 488 -28.40 -6.36 3.72
CA LEU A 488 -29.73 -7.00 3.81
C LEU A 488 -30.84 -6.08 3.34
N VAL A 489 -30.76 -4.78 3.67
CA VAL A 489 -31.81 -3.81 3.39
C VAL A 489 -31.69 -3.19 1.99
N VAL A 490 -30.47 -2.87 1.56
CA VAL A 490 -30.21 -2.20 0.28
C VAL A 490 -29.78 -3.21 -0.78
N LYS A 491 -30.66 -3.47 -1.76
CA LYS A 491 -30.30 -4.29 -2.92
C LYS A 491 -29.34 -3.52 -3.85
N PRO A 492 -28.44 -4.23 -4.59
CA PRO A 492 -27.61 -3.56 -5.60
C PRO A 492 -28.53 -2.98 -6.69
N PRO A 493 -28.15 -1.83 -7.28
CA PRO A 493 -28.82 -1.35 -8.49
C PRO A 493 -28.76 -2.42 -9.59
N ALA A 494 -29.82 -2.52 -10.40
CA ALA A 494 -29.86 -3.49 -11.51
C ALA A 494 -28.73 -3.26 -12.52
N THR A 495 -28.30 -1.99 -12.69
CA THR A 495 -27.16 -1.61 -13.51
C THR A 495 -25.85 -2.24 -13.02
N VAL A 496 -25.58 -2.23 -11.71
CA VAL A 496 -24.39 -2.86 -11.12
C VAL A 496 -24.41 -4.37 -11.36
N VAL A 497 -25.55 -5.01 -11.17
CA VAL A 497 -25.68 -6.47 -11.41
C VAL A 497 -25.41 -6.81 -12.88
N ALA A 498 -26.02 -6.05 -13.80
CA ALA A 498 -25.83 -6.26 -15.24
C ALA A 498 -24.37 -6.05 -15.69
N THR A 499 -23.69 -5.04 -15.15
CA THR A 499 -22.28 -4.78 -15.48
C THR A 499 -21.37 -5.89 -14.99
N LEU A 500 -21.55 -6.36 -13.74
CA LEU A 500 -20.77 -7.46 -13.17
C LEU A 500 -21.03 -8.80 -13.87
N GLU A 501 -22.27 -9.05 -14.32
CA GLU A 501 -22.61 -10.23 -15.12
C GLU A 501 -21.95 -10.17 -16.51
N ALA A 502 -21.91 -8.99 -17.15
CA ALA A 502 -21.25 -8.81 -18.44
C ALA A 502 -19.73 -9.03 -18.33
N GLU A 503 -19.07 -8.44 -17.33
CA GLU A 503 -17.65 -8.66 -17.07
C GLU A 503 -17.33 -10.14 -16.80
N ARG A 504 -18.21 -10.84 -16.09
CA ARG A 504 -18.04 -12.27 -15.84
C ARG A 504 -18.14 -13.11 -17.11
N VAL A 505 -19.11 -12.84 -17.97
CA VAL A 505 -19.26 -13.53 -19.26
C VAL A 505 -18.03 -13.31 -20.14
N GLU A 506 -17.57 -12.08 -20.25
CA GLU A 506 -16.35 -11.73 -21.01
C GLU A 506 -15.12 -12.48 -20.49
N TYR A 507 -14.99 -12.60 -19.17
CA TYR A 507 -13.89 -13.35 -18.54
C TYR A 507 -14.01 -14.87 -18.81
N GLU A 508 -15.20 -15.45 -18.72
CA GLU A 508 -15.44 -16.88 -19.03
C GLU A 508 -15.17 -17.19 -20.52
N GLU A 509 -15.56 -16.31 -21.44
CA GLU A 509 -15.24 -16.43 -22.87
C GLU A 509 -13.72 -16.35 -23.15
N LEU A 510 -13.01 -15.47 -22.46
CA LEU A 510 -11.55 -15.37 -22.52
C LEU A 510 -10.85 -16.63 -22.02
N LEU A 511 -11.35 -17.27 -20.96
CA LEU A 511 -10.81 -18.52 -20.45
C LEU A 511 -11.07 -19.69 -21.43
N LEU A 512 -12.23 -19.74 -22.05
CA LEU A 512 -12.57 -20.76 -23.04
C LEU A 512 -11.73 -20.61 -24.31
N SER A 513 -11.52 -19.40 -24.80
CA SER A 513 -10.66 -19.14 -25.97
C SER A 513 -9.20 -19.56 -25.75
N ARG A 514 -8.70 -19.50 -24.51
CA ARG A 514 -7.37 -19.99 -24.14
C ARG A 514 -7.26 -21.51 -24.05
N SER A 515 -8.34 -22.19 -23.63
CA SER A 515 -8.35 -23.65 -23.56
C SER A 515 -8.45 -24.30 -24.94
N GLU A 516 -8.87 -23.56 -25.97
CA GLU A 516 -9.01 -24.03 -27.35
C GLU A 516 -7.76 -23.78 -28.23
N THR A 517 -6.75 -23.02 -27.76
CA THR A 517 -5.47 -22.94 -28.48
C THR A 517 -4.66 -24.19 -28.21
N PRO A 518 -4.49 -25.10 -29.21
CA PRO A 518 -3.65 -26.30 -29.02
C PRO A 518 -2.21 -25.87 -28.81
N ASN A 519 -1.52 -26.49 -27.85
CA ASN A 519 -0.07 -26.41 -27.72
C ASN A 519 0.57 -26.78 -29.05
N LEU A 520 1.10 -25.80 -29.78
CA LEU A 520 1.85 -26.01 -31.03
C LEU A 520 3.23 -26.65 -30.82
N GLU A 521 3.58 -27.05 -29.59
CA GLU A 521 4.87 -27.67 -29.26
C GLU A 521 4.95 -29.19 -29.46
N ASP A 522 3.81 -29.89 -29.78
CA ASP A 522 3.84 -31.36 -29.94
C ASP A 522 3.96 -31.88 -31.40
N THR A 523 4.27 -31.02 -32.39
CA THR A 523 4.35 -31.44 -33.80
C THR A 523 5.76 -31.44 -34.44
N GLU A 524 6.83 -31.25 -33.69
CA GLU A 524 8.22 -31.37 -34.22
C GLU A 524 9.00 -32.57 -33.71
N GLY A 525 8.36 -33.68 -33.39
CA GLY A 525 9.01 -34.89 -32.84
C GLY A 525 8.91 -36.17 -33.65
N ASP A 526 8.49 -36.16 -34.95
CA ASP A 526 8.48 -37.42 -35.72
C ASP A 526 8.88 -37.24 -37.20
N ASN A 527 10.13 -36.90 -37.44
CA ASN A 527 10.76 -37.11 -38.74
C ASN A 527 12.31 -37.06 -38.61
N ARG A 528 12.89 -38.10 -37.98
CA ARG A 528 14.26 -38.58 -38.32
C ARG A 528 14.38 -40.05 -38.01
#